data_3af7111028a80e043960df72ef969040
#
_entry.id   3af7111028a80e043960df72ef969040
#
_cell.length_a   1.000
_cell.length_b   1.000
_cell.length_c   1.000
_cell.angle_alpha   90.00
_cell.angle_beta   90.00
_cell.angle_gamma   90.00
#
_symmetry.space_group_name_H-M   'P 1'
#
loop_
_entity.id
_entity.type
_entity.pdbx_description
1 polymer ?
#
loop_
_entity_poly.entity_id
_entity_poly.type
_entity_poly.pdbx_seq_one_letter_code
_entity_poly.pdbx_strand_id
1 'polypeptide(L)'
;MIRGDMKPSEIELKAYAKINLSLYVLHRRPDGYHDIKSFMQSINIFDVLKIRTKLINSCDYNCFFAETNIYLSSTNKNIPLTADNLAVKGAISVIEAISSRYNLTELMEERGAECISIEIDKKLPVAAGIAGGSGNAAVVMLGVNHLLGSPLSMRDLMEVGVKVGADVPFSIMMNACLNADELKGLPQLGEASCAAIVSGIGEVVEAVMPRPYFVVLFNPGIAVSTKEVYEAIDRKLEGAELAQREADVNRFYNELELYTLTHYREVQNLVSRIREHLHADEVLMSGSGPTVAAYYTEETRFEADCEALESARWVEPTWRYWKTKSGGLNLWS
;
A
#
# COMPACT_ATOMS: atom_id res chain seq x y z
N MET A 1 16.38 -42.14 3.54
CA MET A 1 14.95 -41.75 3.52
C MET A 1 14.69 -41.12 2.16
N ILE A 2 13.76 -41.68 1.41
CA ILE A 2 13.36 -41.18 0.09
C ILE A 2 12.68 -39.82 0.35
N ARG A 3 13.26 -38.73 -0.20
CA ARG A 3 12.58 -37.43 -0.25
C ARG A 3 11.27 -37.66 -1.03
N GLY A 4 10.15 -37.73 -0.30
CA GLY A 4 8.85 -37.72 -0.96
C GLY A 4 8.75 -36.50 -1.86
N ASP A 5 8.02 -36.62 -2.99
CA ASP A 5 7.78 -35.57 -3.97
C ASP A 5 7.14 -34.32 -3.31
N MET A 6 7.96 -33.53 -2.60
CA MET A 6 7.53 -32.23 -2.08
C MET A 6 7.38 -31.28 -3.27
N LYS A 7 6.15 -30.95 -3.60
CA LYS A 7 5.84 -30.01 -4.66
C LYS A 7 6.16 -28.60 -4.17
N PRO A 8 6.77 -27.74 -5.01
CA PRO A 8 6.89 -26.34 -4.73
C PRO A 8 5.52 -25.76 -4.35
N SER A 9 5.46 -24.97 -3.29
CA SER A 9 4.23 -24.34 -2.87
C SER A 9 4.11 -22.93 -3.47
N GLU A 10 2.88 -22.53 -3.79
CA GLU A 10 2.54 -21.26 -4.40
C GLU A 10 1.40 -20.61 -3.65
N ILE A 11 1.44 -19.29 -3.54
CA ILE A 11 0.32 -18.46 -3.10
C ILE A 11 0.14 -17.29 -4.03
N GLU A 12 -1.10 -16.98 -4.41
CA GLU A 12 -1.48 -15.77 -5.14
C GLU A 12 -2.25 -14.85 -4.20
N LEU A 13 -1.79 -13.62 -4.06
CA LEU A 13 -2.39 -12.62 -3.19
C LEU A 13 -2.62 -11.32 -3.94
N LYS A 14 -3.65 -10.57 -3.53
CA LYS A 14 -3.95 -9.24 -4.04
C LYS A 14 -3.31 -8.18 -3.14
N ALA A 15 -2.51 -7.29 -3.71
CA ALA A 15 -1.94 -6.14 -3.03
C ALA A 15 -2.83 -4.92 -3.24
N TYR A 16 -3.76 -4.71 -2.33
CA TYR A 16 -4.73 -3.62 -2.40
C TYR A 16 -4.07 -2.26 -2.16
N ALA A 17 -4.60 -1.25 -2.81
CA ALA A 17 -4.25 0.15 -2.57
C ALA A 17 -4.97 0.71 -1.34
N LYS A 18 -4.43 1.81 -0.81
CA LYS A 18 -5.07 2.59 0.27
C LYS A 18 -5.33 4.02 -0.14
N ILE A 19 -6.22 4.66 0.60
CA ILE A 19 -6.42 6.10 0.61
C ILE A 19 -6.32 6.65 2.03
N ASN A 20 -6.03 7.94 2.13
CA ASN A 20 -6.12 8.68 3.37
C ASN A 20 -7.45 9.47 3.37
N LEU A 21 -8.33 9.24 4.35
CA LEU A 21 -9.50 10.10 4.60
C LEU A 21 -9.09 11.34 5.38
N SER A 22 -8.07 11.20 6.24
CA SER A 22 -7.42 12.33 6.88
C SER A 22 -5.91 12.09 6.95
N LEU A 23 -5.13 13.17 6.88
CA LEU A 23 -3.68 13.15 7.10
C LEU A 23 -3.25 14.47 7.73
N TYR A 24 -2.80 14.40 8.96
CA TYR A 24 -2.23 15.51 9.74
C TYR A 24 -0.74 15.26 9.93
N VAL A 25 0.08 16.29 9.73
CA VAL A 25 1.49 16.31 10.12
C VAL A 25 1.58 17.03 11.46
N LEU A 26 2.02 16.33 12.49
CA LEU A 26 1.97 16.84 13.87
C LEU A 26 3.25 17.62 14.20
N HIS A 27 4.42 16.97 14.10
CA HIS A 27 5.70 17.63 14.33
C HIS A 27 6.84 16.84 13.65
N ARG A 28 7.97 17.50 13.50
CA ARG A 28 9.20 16.86 13.04
C ARG A 28 9.95 16.24 14.21
N ARG A 29 10.38 15.00 14.05
CA ARG A 29 11.19 14.27 15.04
C ARG A 29 12.69 14.62 14.93
N PRO A 30 13.49 14.39 15.99
CA PRO A 30 14.94 14.57 15.92
C PRO A 30 15.64 13.68 14.88
N ASP A 31 15.04 12.52 14.53
CA ASP A 31 15.54 11.60 13.51
C ASP A 31 15.25 12.07 12.06
N GLY A 32 14.58 13.21 11.91
CA GLY A 32 14.25 13.83 10.63
C GLY A 32 12.93 13.39 10.03
N TYR A 33 12.25 12.40 10.60
CA TYR A 33 10.91 12.00 10.23
C TYR A 33 9.84 12.92 10.85
N HIS A 34 8.59 12.76 10.38
CA HIS A 34 7.44 13.49 10.91
C HIS A 34 6.47 12.55 11.59
N ASP A 35 6.03 12.92 12.80
CA ASP A 35 4.87 12.29 13.38
C ASP A 35 3.62 12.73 12.63
N ILE A 36 2.83 11.76 12.24
CA ILE A 36 1.55 11.96 11.54
C ILE A 36 0.39 11.41 12.37
N LYS A 37 -0.81 11.82 12.01
CA LYS A 37 -2.06 11.14 12.41
C LYS A 37 -2.98 11.07 11.20
N SER A 38 -3.38 9.88 10.81
CA SER A 38 -4.10 9.64 9.57
C SER A 38 -5.17 8.57 9.74
N PHE A 39 -6.34 8.78 9.16
CA PHE A 39 -7.29 7.71 8.92
C PHE A 39 -7.01 7.13 7.55
N MET A 40 -6.55 5.89 7.51
CA MET A 40 -6.27 5.15 6.28
C MET A 40 -7.26 4.01 6.08
N GLN A 41 -7.65 3.76 4.85
CA GLN A 41 -8.44 2.56 4.52
C GLN A 41 -8.17 2.06 3.11
N SER A 42 -8.51 0.78 2.90
CA SER A 42 -8.37 0.11 1.62
C SER A 42 -9.35 0.66 0.57
N ILE A 43 -8.97 0.46 -0.67
CA ILE A 43 -9.85 0.59 -1.84
C ILE A 43 -9.73 -0.66 -2.70
N ASN A 44 -10.80 -1.01 -3.44
CA ASN A 44 -10.86 -2.25 -4.21
C ASN A 44 -10.20 -2.11 -5.60
N ILE A 45 -8.95 -1.62 -5.62
CA ILE A 45 -8.01 -1.71 -6.73
C ILE A 45 -6.70 -2.29 -6.22
N PHE A 46 -6.07 -3.18 -6.99
CA PHE A 46 -4.95 -3.97 -6.51
C PHE A 46 -4.01 -4.42 -7.64
N ASP A 47 -2.78 -4.71 -7.27
CA ASP A 47 -1.86 -5.55 -8.02
C ASP A 47 -2.07 -7.02 -7.64
N VAL A 48 -1.67 -7.96 -8.49
CA VAL A 48 -1.70 -9.39 -8.17
C VAL A 48 -0.27 -9.89 -8.06
N LEU A 49 0.04 -10.59 -6.96
CA LEU A 49 1.36 -11.15 -6.74
C LEU A 49 1.28 -12.68 -6.61
N LYS A 50 2.13 -13.36 -7.37
CA LYS A 50 2.39 -14.80 -7.20
C LYS A 50 3.72 -14.98 -6.50
N ILE A 51 3.69 -15.68 -5.38
CA ILE A 51 4.88 -15.97 -4.58
C ILE A 51 5.03 -17.49 -4.52
N ARG A 52 6.22 -17.98 -4.81
CA ARG A 52 6.51 -19.42 -4.89
C ARG A 52 7.79 -19.76 -4.16
N THR A 53 7.78 -20.93 -3.54
CA THR A 53 9.02 -21.61 -3.20
C THR A 53 9.42 -22.52 -4.37
N LYS A 54 10.70 -22.54 -4.75
CA LYS A 54 11.21 -23.31 -5.90
C LYS A 54 12.55 -23.95 -5.60
N LEU A 55 12.91 -24.95 -6.45
CA LEU A 55 14.28 -25.46 -6.58
C LEU A 55 15.06 -24.54 -7.51
N ILE A 56 16.34 -24.29 -7.23
CA ILE A 56 17.21 -23.34 -7.97
C ILE A 56 17.28 -23.66 -9.47
N ASN A 57 17.29 -24.94 -9.83
CA ASN A 57 17.42 -25.40 -11.22
C ASN A 57 16.16 -25.17 -12.08
N SER A 58 15.06 -24.64 -11.53
CA SER A 58 13.79 -24.44 -12.24
C SER A 58 13.46 -22.97 -12.52
N CYS A 59 14.42 -22.06 -12.37
CA CYS A 59 14.17 -20.63 -12.38
C CYS A 59 14.61 -19.95 -13.69
N ASP A 60 13.62 -19.56 -14.51
CA ASP A 60 13.77 -18.64 -15.65
C ASP A 60 13.29 -17.24 -15.25
N TYR A 61 14.19 -16.38 -14.73
CA TYR A 61 13.80 -15.04 -14.25
C TYR A 61 14.72 -13.91 -14.69
N ASN A 62 14.14 -12.73 -14.83
CA ASN A 62 14.82 -11.53 -15.30
C ASN A 62 15.80 -10.91 -14.29
N CYS A 63 15.64 -11.20 -12.98
CA CYS A 63 16.55 -10.73 -11.93
C CYS A 63 16.66 -11.75 -10.80
N PHE A 64 17.91 -12.09 -10.46
CA PHE A 64 18.29 -12.98 -9.37
C PHE A 64 19.14 -12.23 -8.35
N PHE A 65 18.75 -12.31 -7.09
CA PHE A 65 19.51 -11.77 -5.98
C PHE A 65 20.25 -12.91 -5.28
N ALA A 66 21.46 -13.21 -5.78
CA ALA A 66 22.23 -14.40 -5.43
C ALA A 66 22.49 -14.58 -3.93
N GLU A 67 22.65 -13.47 -3.20
CA GLU A 67 22.90 -13.52 -1.75
C GLU A 67 21.67 -13.94 -0.93
N THR A 68 20.47 -13.81 -1.49
CA THR A 68 19.20 -14.06 -0.78
C THR A 68 18.34 -15.13 -1.42
N ASN A 69 18.75 -15.70 -2.56
CA ASN A 69 17.97 -16.66 -3.35
C ASN A 69 16.54 -16.17 -3.66
N ILE A 70 16.39 -14.87 -3.98
CA ILE A 70 15.12 -14.24 -4.35
C ILE A 70 15.14 -13.93 -5.84
N TYR A 71 14.04 -14.21 -6.52
CA TYR A 71 13.79 -13.89 -7.92
C TYR A 71 12.61 -12.94 -8.02
N LEU A 72 12.74 -11.90 -8.85
CA LEU A 72 11.68 -10.92 -9.08
C LEU A 72 11.40 -10.79 -10.58
N SER A 73 10.11 -10.78 -10.93
CA SER A 73 9.62 -10.43 -12.27
C SER A 73 8.40 -9.52 -12.18
N SER A 74 8.14 -8.78 -13.25
CA SER A 74 6.94 -7.93 -13.32
C SER A 74 6.44 -7.75 -14.74
N THR A 75 5.12 -7.60 -14.89
CA THR A 75 4.47 -7.22 -16.15
C THR A 75 4.75 -5.76 -16.53
N ASN A 76 5.07 -4.90 -15.57
CA ASN A 76 5.37 -3.48 -15.80
C ASN A 76 6.89 -3.23 -15.80
N LYS A 77 7.41 -2.80 -16.95
CA LYS A 77 8.84 -2.50 -17.14
C LYS A 77 9.32 -1.25 -16.39
N ASN A 78 8.41 -0.43 -15.86
CA ASN A 78 8.76 0.83 -15.20
C ASN A 78 9.02 0.67 -13.70
N ILE A 79 8.82 -0.53 -13.12
CA ILE A 79 9.22 -0.77 -11.73
C ILE A 79 10.67 -1.28 -11.69
N PRO A 80 11.47 -0.85 -10.71
CA PRO A 80 12.83 -1.34 -10.57
C PRO A 80 12.83 -2.83 -10.24
N LEU A 81 13.55 -3.62 -11.01
CA LEU A 81 13.83 -5.04 -10.73
C LEU A 81 15.19 -5.15 -10.00
N THR A 82 15.40 -4.34 -8.96
CA THR A 82 16.63 -4.25 -8.16
C THR A 82 16.35 -4.54 -6.69
N ALA A 83 17.39 -4.66 -5.88
CA ALA A 83 17.28 -4.81 -4.43
C ALA A 83 16.55 -3.63 -3.75
N ASP A 84 16.44 -2.49 -4.45
CA ASP A 84 15.68 -1.33 -3.94
C ASP A 84 14.16 -1.48 -4.07
N ASN A 85 13.69 -2.47 -4.81
CA ASN A 85 12.26 -2.77 -4.88
C ASN A 85 11.73 -3.17 -3.50
N LEU A 86 10.66 -2.50 -3.04
CA LEU A 86 10.09 -2.75 -1.72
C LEU A 86 9.61 -4.20 -1.52
N ALA A 87 9.16 -4.87 -2.59
CA ALA A 87 8.80 -6.28 -2.54
C ALA A 87 10.00 -7.18 -2.19
N VAL A 88 11.18 -6.88 -2.77
CA VAL A 88 12.44 -7.59 -2.45
C VAL A 88 12.87 -7.28 -1.02
N LYS A 89 12.86 -5.99 -0.63
CA LYS A 89 13.16 -5.57 0.76
C LYS A 89 12.24 -6.27 1.77
N GLY A 90 10.96 -6.37 1.46
CA GLY A 90 9.99 -7.09 2.30
C GLY A 90 10.31 -8.57 2.45
N ALA A 91 10.65 -9.27 1.36
CA ALA A 91 11.06 -10.67 1.41
C ALA A 91 12.33 -10.87 2.25
N ILE A 92 13.36 -10.05 2.04
CA ILE A 92 14.61 -10.10 2.80
C ILE A 92 14.32 -9.90 4.28
N SER A 93 13.56 -8.86 4.64
CA SER A 93 13.25 -8.52 6.03
C SER A 93 12.51 -9.65 6.78
N VAL A 94 11.62 -10.37 6.10
CA VAL A 94 10.94 -11.55 6.68
C VAL A 94 11.91 -12.71 6.86
N ILE A 95 12.74 -12.99 5.85
CA ILE A 95 13.75 -14.06 5.92
C ILE A 95 14.72 -13.81 7.09
N GLU A 96 15.21 -12.58 7.25
CA GLU A 96 16.08 -12.17 8.36
C GLU A 96 15.36 -12.31 9.71
N ALA A 97 14.11 -11.87 9.82
CA ALA A 97 13.34 -11.98 11.05
C ALA A 97 13.07 -13.45 11.42
N ILE A 98 12.79 -14.32 10.45
CA ILE A 98 12.65 -15.77 10.67
C ILE A 98 14.00 -16.36 11.09
N SER A 99 15.08 -16.04 10.38
CA SER A 99 16.42 -16.58 10.67
C SER A 99 16.92 -16.20 12.06
N SER A 100 16.50 -15.06 12.58
CA SER A 100 16.86 -14.62 13.94
C SER A 100 16.17 -15.40 15.06
N ARG A 101 15.07 -16.10 14.77
CA ARG A 101 14.23 -16.80 15.76
C ARG A 101 14.15 -18.31 15.51
N TYR A 102 14.35 -18.75 14.26
CA TYR A 102 14.12 -20.13 13.81
C TYR A 102 15.26 -20.61 12.92
N ASN A 103 15.38 -21.92 12.75
CA ASN A 103 16.30 -22.52 11.79
C ASN A 103 15.69 -22.40 10.37
N LEU A 104 16.07 -21.35 9.63
CA LEU A 104 15.56 -21.09 8.29
C LEU A 104 15.83 -22.26 7.33
N THR A 105 17.02 -22.88 7.41
CA THR A 105 17.39 -24.01 6.54
C THR A 105 16.42 -25.17 6.72
N GLU A 106 16.11 -25.53 7.96
CA GLU A 106 15.16 -26.57 8.28
C GLU A 106 13.74 -26.25 7.76
N LEU A 107 13.26 -25.01 7.99
CA LEU A 107 11.96 -24.57 7.48
C LEU A 107 11.89 -24.60 5.95
N MET A 108 12.94 -24.21 5.26
CA MET A 108 13.01 -24.27 3.80
C MET A 108 13.08 -25.70 3.28
N GLU A 109 13.89 -26.57 3.91
CA GLU A 109 13.99 -27.99 3.56
C GLU A 109 12.67 -28.73 3.74
N GLU A 110 11.96 -28.50 4.85
CA GLU A 110 10.63 -29.07 5.10
C GLU A 110 9.60 -28.68 4.02
N ARG A 111 9.77 -27.52 3.39
CA ARG A 111 8.90 -27.00 2.34
C ARG A 111 9.40 -27.27 0.92
N GLY A 112 10.52 -27.98 0.77
CA GLY A 112 11.14 -28.22 -0.52
C GLY A 112 11.59 -26.94 -1.24
N ALA A 113 11.95 -25.91 -0.47
CA ALA A 113 12.32 -24.59 -0.95
C ALA A 113 13.83 -24.41 -0.98
N GLU A 114 14.38 -23.96 -2.11
CA GLU A 114 15.76 -23.50 -2.22
C GLU A 114 15.82 -22.01 -2.57
N CYS A 115 14.73 -21.47 -3.14
CA CYS A 115 14.61 -20.06 -3.49
C CYS A 115 13.15 -19.60 -3.39
N ILE A 116 12.97 -18.28 -3.35
CA ILE A 116 11.66 -17.59 -3.40
C ILE A 116 11.56 -16.85 -4.72
N SER A 117 10.45 -17.03 -5.43
CA SER A 117 10.14 -16.26 -6.62
C SER A 117 8.92 -15.39 -6.42
N ILE A 118 9.02 -14.15 -6.88
CA ILE A 118 8.00 -13.12 -6.79
C ILE A 118 7.67 -12.66 -8.21
N GLU A 119 6.42 -12.77 -8.60
CA GLU A 119 5.90 -12.27 -9.86
C GLU A 119 4.84 -11.21 -9.56
N ILE A 120 5.01 -10.00 -10.11
CA ILE A 120 4.10 -8.86 -9.88
C ILE A 120 3.34 -8.55 -11.17
N ASP A 121 2.03 -8.81 -11.19
CA ASP A 121 1.12 -8.25 -12.19
C ASP A 121 0.72 -6.84 -11.76
N LYS A 122 1.47 -5.85 -12.26
CA LYS A 122 1.37 -4.46 -11.83
C LYS A 122 0.27 -3.71 -12.56
N LYS A 123 -0.82 -3.39 -11.86
CA LYS A 123 -1.98 -2.62 -12.35
C LYS A 123 -2.06 -1.23 -11.77
N LEU A 124 -1.60 -1.06 -10.52
CA LEU A 124 -1.60 0.22 -9.83
C LEU A 124 -0.52 1.16 -10.41
N PRO A 125 -0.77 2.48 -10.48
CA PRO A 125 0.23 3.45 -10.88
C PRO A 125 1.40 3.49 -9.88
N VAL A 126 2.60 3.80 -10.39
CA VAL A 126 3.81 3.92 -9.58
C VAL A 126 3.88 5.33 -9.00
N ALA A 127 4.38 5.49 -7.77
CA ALA A 127 4.55 6.77 -7.08
C ALA A 127 3.27 7.63 -7.05
N ALA A 128 2.15 7.02 -6.73
CA ALA A 128 0.83 7.63 -6.86
C ALA A 128 0.16 8.07 -5.54
N GLY A 129 0.83 7.98 -4.39
CA GLY A 129 0.25 8.33 -3.08
C GLY A 129 -0.78 7.31 -2.52
N ILE A 130 -0.96 6.16 -3.19
CA ILE A 130 -1.91 5.09 -2.81
C ILE A 130 -1.24 3.82 -2.26
N ALA A 131 0.01 3.93 -1.84
CA ALA A 131 0.84 2.87 -1.26
C ALA A 131 1.02 1.60 -2.11
N GLY A 132 1.01 1.69 -3.46
CA GLY A 132 1.15 0.50 -4.32
C GLY A 132 2.45 -0.29 -4.09
N GLY A 133 3.59 0.37 -3.85
CA GLY A 133 4.85 -0.29 -3.52
C GLY A 133 4.84 -0.93 -2.13
N SER A 134 4.30 -0.23 -1.13
CA SER A 134 4.16 -0.74 0.24
C SER A 134 3.16 -1.90 0.32
N GLY A 135 2.07 -1.85 -0.47
CA GLY A 135 1.14 -2.95 -0.63
C GLY A 135 1.82 -4.21 -1.20
N ASN A 136 2.65 -4.04 -2.24
CA ASN A 136 3.41 -5.15 -2.81
C ASN A 136 4.39 -5.75 -1.79
N ALA A 137 5.11 -4.91 -1.03
CA ALA A 137 5.99 -5.37 0.04
C ALA A 137 5.22 -6.14 1.11
N ALA A 138 4.10 -5.59 1.59
CA ALA A 138 3.25 -6.21 2.60
C ALA A 138 2.76 -7.60 2.18
N VAL A 139 2.27 -7.72 0.94
CA VAL A 139 1.78 -8.99 0.40
C VAL A 139 2.91 -9.99 0.23
N VAL A 140 4.09 -9.57 -0.18
CA VAL A 140 5.27 -10.46 -0.23
C VAL A 140 5.65 -10.91 1.17
N MET A 141 5.67 -10.04 2.17
CA MET A 141 5.95 -10.39 3.56
C MET A 141 4.96 -11.44 4.10
N LEU A 142 3.66 -11.22 3.85
CA LEU A 142 2.59 -12.17 4.22
C LEU A 142 2.76 -13.52 3.50
N GLY A 143 2.98 -13.50 2.19
CA GLY A 143 3.09 -14.68 1.36
C GLY A 143 4.34 -15.51 1.69
N VAL A 144 5.51 -14.90 1.86
CA VAL A 144 6.75 -15.58 2.25
C VAL A 144 6.58 -16.22 3.63
N ASN A 145 6.04 -15.49 4.61
CA ASN A 145 5.77 -16.03 5.93
C ASN A 145 4.81 -17.23 5.87
N HIS A 146 3.73 -17.12 5.08
CA HIS A 146 2.75 -18.20 4.88
C HIS A 146 3.39 -19.45 4.27
N LEU A 147 4.17 -19.30 3.20
CA LEU A 147 4.84 -20.42 2.53
C LEU A 147 5.87 -21.12 3.42
N LEU A 148 6.45 -20.42 4.39
CA LEU A 148 7.35 -20.97 5.40
C LEU A 148 6.62 -21.47 6.65
N GLY A 149 5.28 -21.54 6.64
CA GLY A 149 4.45 -22.13 7.72
C GLY A 149 3.97 -21.13 8.77
N SER A 150 3.98 -19.84 8.46
CA SER A 150 3.53 -18.74 9.33
C SER A 150 4.24 -18.65 10.69
N PRO A 151 5.59 -18.74 10.74
CA PRO A 151 6.33 -18.66 11.99
C PRO A 151 6.23 -17.30 12.69
N LEU A 152 5.95 -16.22 11.93
CA LEU A 152 5.74 -14.88 12.45
C LEU A 152 4.24 -14.55 12.51
N SER A 153 3.83 -13.86 13.58
CA SER A 153 2.47 -13.32 13.68
C SER A 153 2.30 -12.09 12.77
N MET A 154 1.05 -11.66 12.55
CA MET A 154 0.75 -10.44 11.82
C MET A 154 1.43 -9.22 12.48
N ARG A 155 1.46 -9.15 13.81
CA ARG A 155 2.14 -8.06 14.54
C ARG A 155 3.65 -8.09 14.35
N ASP A 156 4.28 -9.29 14.42
CA ASP A 156 5.72 -9.42 14.11
C ASP A 156 6.04 -8.88 12.71
N LEU A 157 5.20 -9.23 11.71
CA LEU A 157 5.37 -8.74 10.35
C LEU A 157 5.21 -7.22 10.26
N MET A 158 4.25 -6.62 10.99
CA MET A 158 4.08 -5.17 11.04
C MET A 158 5.29 -4.47 11.65
N GLU A 159 5.85 -4.99 12.76
CA GLU A 159 7.07 -4.46 13.39
C GLU A 159 8.27 -4.52 12.44
N VAL A 160 8.45 -5.62 11.73
CA VAL A 160 9.49 -5.77 10.70
C VAL A 160 9.25 -4.82 9.53
N GLY A 161 7.98 -4.65 9.15
CA GLY A 161 7.53 -3.82 8.02
C GLY A 161 7.86 -2.33 8.16
N VAL A 162 7.97 -1.81 9.38
CA VAL A 162 8.38 -0.41 9.64
C VAL A 162 9.71 -0.07 8.95
N LYS A 163 10.67 -1.00 8.97
CA LYS A 163 11.99 -0.83 8.36
C LYS A 163 11.95 -0.83 6.82
N VAL A 164 10.90 -1.41 6.24
CA VAL A 164 10.71 -1.46 4.79
C VAL A 164 10.07 -0.17 4.28
N GLY A 165 9.12 0.40 5.02
CA GLY A 165 8.49 1.67 4.69
C GLY A 165 7.34 2.03 5.63
N ALA A 166 7.07 3.32 5.76
CA ALA A 166 6.07 3.89 6.68
C ALA A 166 4.64 3.36 6.46
N ASP A 167 4.22 3.14 5.23
CA ASP A 167 2.89 2.60 4.90
C ASP A 167 2.83 1.06 5.01
N VAL A 168 3.96 0.36 5.21
CA VAL A 168 4.00 -1.11 5.18
C VAL A 168 3.26 -1.75 6.36
N PRO A 169 3.36 -1.27 7.61
CA PRO A 169 2.60 -1.85 8.73
C PRO A 169 1.08 -1.84 8.48
N PHE A 170 0.52 -0.70 8.09
CA PHE A 170 -0.90 -0.63 7.73
C PHE A 170 -1.22 -1.53 6.53
N SER A 171 -0.36 -1.55 5.50
CA SER A 171 -0.56 -2.40 4.34
C SER A 171 -0.55 -3.89 4.67
N ILE A 172 0.23 -4.34 5.66
CA ILE A 172 0.22 -5.73 6.16
C ILE A 172 -1.14 -6.05 6.79
N MET A 173 -1.60 -5.23 7.74
CA MET A 173 -2.88 -5.44 8.42
C MET A 173 -4.05 -5.45 7.42
N MET A 174 -4.09 -4.47 6.53
CA MET A 174 -5.13 -4.32 5.52
C MET A 174 -5.15 -5.50 4.55
N ASN A 175 -3.99 -5.90 4.02
CA ASN A 175 -3.91 -7.00 3.06
C ASN A 175 -4.10 -8.36 3.72
N ALA A 176 -3.75 -8.53 4.99
CA ALA A 176 -4.11 -9.72 5.76
C ALA A 176 -5.63 -9.87 5.91
N CYS A 177 -6.34 -8.77 6.18
CA CYS A 177 -7.79 -8.74 6.22
C CYS A 177 -8.44 -9.14 4.89
N LEU A 178 -7.93 -8.56 3.77
CA LEU A 178 -8.54 -8.70 2.44
C LEU A 178 -8.13 -9.99 1.69
N ASN A 179 -7.10 -10.72 2.18
CA ASN A 179 -6.70 -12.05 1.71
C ASN A 179 -6.82 -13.09 2.85
N ALA A 180 -7.78 -12.92 3.74
CA ALA A 180 -7.90 -13.78 4.92
C ALA A 180 -8.13 -15.26 4.58
N ASP A 181 -8.81 -15.55 3.48
CA ASP A 181 -9.05 -16.92 3.03
C ASP A 181 -7.78 -17.63 2.58
N GLU A 182 -6.88 -16.93 1.92
CA GLU A 182 -5.60 -17.43 1.45
C GLU A 182 -4.57 -17.54 2.59
N LEU A 183 -4.71 -16.70 3.63
CA LEU A 183 -3.78 -16.57 4.74
C LEU A 183 -4.24 -17.32 6.00
N LYS A 184 -5.12 -18.31 5.86
CA LYS A 184 -5.56 -19.15 6.99
C LYS A 184 -4.36 -19.74 7.73
N GLY A 185 -4.36 -19.59 9.06
CA GLY A 185 -3.25 -20.02 9.91
C GLY A 185 -2.23 -18.95 10.27
N LEU A 186 -2.33 -17.73 9.69
CA LEU A 186 -1.54 -16.59 10.15
C LEU A 186 -1.96 -16.22 11.59
N PRO A 187 -1.03 -16.24 12.56
CA PRO A 187 -1.35 -15.82 13.93
C PRO A 187 -1.84 -14.37 13.97
N GLN A 188 -2.87 -14.12 14.77
CA GLN A 188 -3.54 -12.81 14.93
C GLN A 188 -4.28 -12.30 13.68
N LEU A 189 -4.55 -13.13 12.69
CA LEU A 189 -5.34 -12.76 11.52
C LEU A 189 -6.71 -12.15 11.87
N GLY A 190 -7.35 -12.62 12.95
CA GLY A 190 -8.63 -12.09 13.44
C GLY A 190 -8.59 -10.65 13.94
N GLU A 191 -7.41 -10.06 14.14
CA GLU A 191 -7.22 -8.65 14.50
C GLU A 191 -7.04 -7.74 13.26
N ALA A 192 -6.99 -8.33 12.06
CA ALA A 192 -6.80 -7.58 10.82
C ALA A 192 -8.02 -6.72 10.48
N SER A 193 -7.77 -5.54 9.94
CA SER A 193 -8.79 -4.59 9.49
C SER A 193 -8.37 -3.91 8.20
N CYS A 194 -9.34 -3.56 7.37
CA CYS A 194 -9.12 -2.79 6.16
C CYS A 194 -9.13 -1.27 6.39
N ALA A 195 -9.22 -0.81 7.65
CA ALA A 195 -9.07 0.59 8.03
C ALA A 195 -8.36 0.73 9.38
N ALA A 196 -7.61 1.82 9.53
CA ALA A 196 -6.91 2.15 10.77
C ALA A 196 -6.75 3.66 10.98
N ILE A 197 -6.60 4.05 12.25
CA ILE A 197 -5.91 5.28 12.60
C ILE A 197 -4.42 4.93 12.69
N VAL A 198 -3.63 5.62 11.90
CA VAL A 198 -2.17 5.43 11.81
C VAL A 198 -1.49 6.64 12.39
N SER A 199 -0.50 6.42 13.28
CA SER A 199 0.25 7.50 13.94
C SER A 199 1.74 7.16 14.06
N GLY A 200 2.51 8.08 14.67
CA GLY A 200 3.96 8.03 14.62
C GLY A 200 4.45 8.35 13.20
N ILE A 201 5.48 7.64 12.73
CA ILE A 201 5.90 7.72 11.30
C ILE A 201 5.10 6.78 10.40
N GLY A 202 4.15 5.99 10.97
CA GLY A 202 3.37 4.94 10.34
C GLY A 202 3.39 3.59 11.09
N GLU A 203 4.16 3.52 12.19
CA GLU A 203 4.38 2.33 12.99
C GLU A 203 3.26 2.00 13.97
N VAL A 204 2.50 2.99 14.41
CA VAL A 204 1.37 2.79 15.33
C VAL A 204 0.09 2.67 14.50
N VAL A 205 -0.49 1.47 14.47
CA VAL A 205 -1.65 1.13 13.64
C VAL A 205 -2.77 0.62 14.54
N GLU A 206 -3.82 1.42 14.69
CA GLU A 206 -5.01 1.10 15.49
C GLU A 206 -6.18 0.76 14.56
N ALA A 207 -6.58 -0.50 14.55
CA ALA A 207 -7.69 -0.98 13.73
C ALA A 207 -9.00 -0.24 14.08
N VAL A 208 -9.70 0.23 13.06
CA VAL A 208 -11.01 0.89 13.21
C VAL A 208 -12.01 0.34 12.19
N MET A 209 -13.28 0.68 12.38
CA MET A 209 -14.31 0.36 11.39
C MET A 209 -14.09 1.17 10.12
N PRO A 210 -14.05 0.51 8.95
CA PRO A 210 -13.94 1.22 7.69
C PRO A 210 -15.23 2.00 7.38
N ARG A 211 -15.09 3.05 6.57
CA ARG A 211 -16.20 3.89 6.12
C ARG A 211 -16.54 3.55 4.68
N PRO A 212 -17.80 3.22 4.37
CA PRO A 212 -18.20 2.89 3.02
C PRO A 212 -18.33 4.17 2.16
N TYR A 213 -17.49 4.27 1.13
CA TYR A 213 -17.58 5.29 0.09
C TYR A 213 -17.48 4.65 -1.29
N PHE A 214 -18.28 5.13 -2.23
CA PHE A 214 -17.97 4.98 -3.64
C PHE A 214 -16.89 5.99 -3.99
N VAL A 215 -15.93 5.62 -4.80
CA VAL A 215 -14.74 6.45 -5.02
C VAL A 215 -14.37 6.46 -6.50
N VAL A 216 -14.15 7.65 -7.06
CA VAL A 216 -13.45 7.78 -8.33
C VAL A 216 -12.05 8.34 -8.04
N LEU A 217 -11.03 7.58 -8.41
CA LEU A 217 -9.65 8.01 -8.31
C LEU A 217 -9.18 8.60 -9.63
N PHE A 218 -8.44 9.67 -9.57
CA PHE A 218 -7.78 10.29 -10.72
C PHE A 218 -6.29 10.41 -10.48
N ASN A 219 -5.50 10.08 -11.50
CA ASN A 219 -4.06 10.26 -11.47
C ASN A 219 -3.61 11.03 -12.72
N PRO A 220 -2.95 12.19 -12.58
CA PRO A 220 -2.56 13.05 -13.71
C PRO A 220 -1.33 12.54 -14.47
N GLY A 221 -0.75 11.41 -14.08
CA GLY A 221 0.40 10.80 -14.78
C GLY A 221 1.75 11.45 -14.48
N ILE A 222 1.83 12.30 -13.45
CA ILE A 222 3.09 12.90 -12.98
C ILE A 222 3.58 12.21 -11.69
N ALA A 223 4.84 12.42 -11.35
CA ALA A 223 5.39 12.00 -10.06
C ALA A 223 5.48 13.19 -9.10
N VAL A 224 5.12 12.98 -7.83
CA VAL A 224 5.29 13.94 -6.74
C VAL A 224 6.30 13.36 -5.75
N SER A 225 7.30 14.16 -5.40
CA SER A 225 8.33 13.77 -4.43
C SER A 225 7.79 13.92 -3.01
N THR A 226 7.50 12.79 -2.35
CA THR A 226 7.07 12.78 -0.95
C THR A 226 8.07 13.50 -0.04
N LYS A 227 9.37 13.32 -0.30
CA LYS A 227 10.44 14.00 0.46
C LYS A 227 10.32 15.52 0.36
N GLU A 228 10.17 16.06 -0.86
CA GLU A 228 10.04 17.51 -1.08
C GLU A 228 8.80 18.08 -0.40
N VAL A 229 7.69 17.33 -0.40
CA VAL A 229 6.44 17.75 0.25
C VAL A 229 6.64 17.89 1.75
N TYR A 230 7.28 16.91 2.42
CA TYR A 230 7.55 16.98 3.85
C TYR A 230 8.59 18.06 4.20
N GLU A 231 9.67 18.21 3.44
CA GLU A 231 10.65 19.29 3.63
C GLU A 231 10.06 20.70 3.48
N ALA A 232 9.02 20.83 2.67
CA ALA A 232 8.33 22.10 2.51
C ALA A 232 7.37 22.42 3.67
N ILE A 233 6.77 21.39 4.26
CA ILE A 233 5.97 21.53 5.47
C ILE A 233 6.85 21.99 6.63
N ASP A 234 8.07 21.47 6.76
CA ASP A 234 9.05 21.92 7.76
C ASP A 234 9.23 23.44 7.72
N ARG A 235 9.47 24.00 6.54
CA ARG A 235 9.67 25.44 6.36
C ARG A 235 8.44 26.29 6.76
N LYS A 236 7.25 25.69 6.70
CA LYS A 236 6.00 26.34 7.12
C LYS A 236 5.79 26.24 8.64
N LEU A 237 6.28 25.16 9.26
CA LEU A 237 6.14 24.89 10.69
C LEU A 237 7.20 25.61 11.53
N GLU A 238 8.35 26.00 10.97
CA GLU A 238 9.43 26.72 11.64
C GLU A 238 9.04 28.12 12.18
N GLY A 239 7.89 28.66 11.81
CA GLY A 239 7.38 29.96 12.28
C GLY A 239 6.10 29.91 13.10
N ALA A 240 5.48 28.76 13.24
CA ALA A 240 4.27 28.59 14.02
C ALA A 240 4.62 27.86 15.32
N GLU A 241 4.28 28.45 16.48
CA GLU A 241 4.09 27.64 17.68
C GLU A 241 3.15 26.50 17.28
N LEU A 242 3.70 25.26 17.30
CA LEU A 242 2.93 24.04 17.12
C LEU A 242 1.94 23.95 18.27
N ALA A 243 0.89 24.78 18.21
CA ALA A 243 -0.28 24.57 19.04
C ALA A 243 -0.64 23.11 18.85
N GLN A 244 -0.89 22.41 19.97
CA GLN A 244 -1.43 21.06 20.01
C GLN A 244 -2.72 21.06 19.18
N ARG A 245 -2.57 20.92 17.85
CA ARG A 245 -3.74 20.78 16.97
C ARG A 245 -4.33 19.43 17.24
N GLU A 246 -5.51 19.44 17.79
CA GLU A 246 -6.30 18.25 17.92
C GLU A 246 -6.63 17.76 16.50
N ALA A 247 -5.96 16.65 16.07
CA ALA A 247 -6.15 16.07 14.76
C ALA A 247 -7.52 15.37 14.74
N ASP A 248 -8.51 16.00 14.12
CA ASP A 248 -9.82 15.39 13.90
C ASP A 248 -9.78 14.41 12.72
N VAL A 249 -9.39 13.17 13.03
CA VAL A 249 -9.31 12.09 12.03
C VAL A 249 -10.67 11.75 11.39
N ASN A 250 -11.77 12.30 11.89
CA ASN A 250 -13.10 12.09 11.32
C ASN A 250 -13.42 13.05 10.17
N ARG A 251 -12.65 14.12 10.03
CA ARG A 251 -12.80 15.10 8.97
C ARG A 251 -11.93 14.71 7.76
N PHE A 252 -12.46 14.89 6.55
CA PHE A 252 -11.64 14.85 5.34
C PHE A 252 -10.63 16.00 5.36
N TYR A 253 -9.36 15.65 5.38
CA TYR A 253 -8.26 16.63 5.43
C TYR A 253 -6.94 16.01 5.02
N ASN A 254 -6.16 16.72 4.23
CA ASN A 254 -4.80 16.32 3.93
C ASN A 254 -3.86 17.51 3.96
N GLU A 255 -3.02 17.56 4.99
CA GLU A 255 -2.08 18.69 5.17
C GLU A 255 -1.05 18.80 4.03
N LEU A 256 -0.72 17.68 3.38
CA LEU A 256 0.22 17.63 2.26
C LEU A 256 -0.33 18.34 1.01
N GLU A 257 -1.65 18.50 0.88
CA GLU A 257 -2.28 19.30 -0.18
C GLU A 257 -1.80 20.76 -0.18
N LEU A 258 -1.54 21.33 0.99
CA LEU A 258 -1.11 22.71 1.13
C LEU A 258 0.16 23.04 0.31
N TYR A 259 1.02 22.05 0.15
CA TYR A 259 2.20 22.19 -0.69
C TYR A 259 1.94 21.71 -2.12
N THR A 260 1.42 20.50 -2.27
CA THR A 260 1.30 19.87 -3.59
C THR A 260 0.42 20.68 -4.53
N LEU A 261 -0.72 21.20 -4.07
CA LEU A 261 -1.61 22.02 -4.92
C LEU A 261 -1.02 23.38 -5.28
N THR A 262 -0.05 23.89 -4.53
CA THR A 262 0.61 25.16 -4.85
C THR A 262 1.82 25.00 -5.76
N HIS A 263 2.45 23.82 -5.79
CA HIS A 263 3.70 23.60 -6.54
C HIS A 263 3.54 22.70 -7.76
N TYR A 264 2.50 21.86 -7.79
CA TYR A 264 2.21 20.96 -8.91
C TYR A 264 0.90 21.41 -9.59
N ARG A 265 1.04 22.23 -10.63
CA ARG A 265 -0.09 22.83 -11.36
C ARG A 265 -1.03 21.78 -11.95
N GLU A 266 -0.50 20.63 -12.36
CA GLU A 266 -1.28 19.53 -12.91
C GLU A 266 -2.23 18.95 -11.86
N VAL A 267 -1.78 18.82 -10.61
CA VAL A 267 -2.63 18.32 -9.50
C VAL A 267 -3.66 19.38 -9.11
N GLN A 268 -3.27 20.65 -9.06
CA GLN A 268 -4.19 21.77 -8.81
C GLN A 268 -5.30 21.83 -9.86
N ASN A 269 -4.94 21.74 -11.14
CA ASN A 269 -5.90 21.72 -12.26
C ASN A 269 -6.85 20.50 -12.13
N LEU A 270 -6.29 19.33 -11.82
CA LEU A 270 -7.08 18.12 -11.62
C LEU A 270 -8.13 18.30 -10.53
N VAL A 271 -7.75 18.76 -9.33
CA VAL A 271 -8.68 19.00 -8.22
C VAL A 271 -9.76 20.00 -8.62
N SER A 272 -9.38 21.11 -9.27
CA SER A 272 -10.33 22.13 -9.69
C SER A 272 -11.36 21.57 -10.68
N ARG A 273 -10.90 20.82 -11.68
CA ARG A 273 -11.77 20.21 -12.69
C ARG A 273 -12.70 19.14 -12.10
N ILE A 274 -12.22 18.32 -11.16
CA ILE A 274 -13.06 17.35 -10.48
C ILE A 274 -14.17 18.09 -9.73
N ARG A 275 -13.85 19.11 -8.95
CA ARG A 275 -14.82 19.91 -8.17
C ARG A 275 -15.82 20.67 -9.05
N GLU A 276 -15.43 21.07 -10.27
CA GLU A 276 -16.29 21.77 -11.19
C GLU A 276 -17.29 20.85 -11.91
N HIS A 277 -16.91 19.59 -12.17
CA HIS A 277 -17.66 18.71 -13.07
C HIS A 277 -18.30 17.51 -12.40
N LEU A 278 -17.86 17.13 -11.19
CA LEU A 278 -18.43 15.98 -10.46
C LEU A 278 -19.21 16.42 -9.22
N HIS A 279 -20.21 15.63 -8.88
CA HIS A 279 -21.13 15.86 -7.74
C HIS A 279 -20.69 15.07 -6.49
N ALA A 280 -19.38 14.90 -6.32
CA ALA A 280 -18.78 14.22 -5.19
C ALA A 280 -19.07 14.96 -3.86
N ASP A 281 -19.23 14.22 -2.77
CA ASP A 281 -19.38 14.78 -1.44
C ASP A 281 -18.09 15.42 -0.96
N GLU A 282 -16.94 14.79 -1.28
CA GLU A 282 -15.61 15.29 -0.96
C GLU A 282 -14.62 15.00 -2.08
N VAL A 283 -13.62 15.86 -2.23
CA VAL A 283 -12.51 15.69 -3.18
C VAL A 283 -11.21 15.96 -2.44
N LEU A 284 -10.38 14.92 -2.31
CA LEU A 284 -9.17 14.95 -1.50
C LEU A 284 -8.02 14.21 -2.19
N MET A 285 -6.82 14.74 -2.09
CA MET A 285 -5.59 14.08 -2.54
C MET A 285 -5.20 12.96 -1.56
N SER A 286 -4.72 11.83 -2.05
CA SER A 286 -4.23 10.72 -1.23
C SER A 286 -2.72 10.83 -0.98
N GLY A 287 -2.31 10.80 0.29
CA GLY A 287 -0.91 10.94 0.69
C GLY A 287 -0.28 12.23 0.16
N SER A 288 0.95 12.17 -0.32
CA SER A 288 1.64 13.29 -1.00
C SER A 288 1.12 13.56 -2.41
N GLY A 289 0.17 12.77 -2.90
CA GLY A 289 -0.32 12.82 -4.26
C GLY A 289 0.53 11.97 -5.24
N PRO A 290 0.34 12.15 -6.54
CA PRO A 290 -0.59 13.07 -7.21
C PRO A 290 -2.03 12.57 -7.34
N THR A 291 -2.35 11.37 -6.82
CA THR A 291 -3.70 10.81 -6.95
C THR A 291 -4.70 11.60 -6.12
N VAL A 292 -5.83 11.95 -6.74
CA VAL A 292 -6.96 12.64 -6.13
C VAL A 292 -8.16 11.70 -6.13
N ALA A 293 -8.87 11.64 -5.02
CA ALA A 293 -10.08 10.85 -4.84
C ALA A 293 -11.31 11.74 -4.73
N ALA A 294 -12.35 11.41 -5.48
CA ALA A 294 -13.70 11.95 -5.34
C ALA A 294 -14.55 10.90 -4.61
N TYR A 295 -15.14 11.29 -3.48
CA TYR A 295 -15.87 10.42 -2.57
C TYR A 295 -17.38 10.67 -2.65
N TYR A 296 -18.16 9.59 -2.63
CA TYR A 296 -19.61 9.63 -2.68
C TYR A 296 -20.21 8.72 -1.59
N THR A 297 -21.22 9.20 -0.91
CA THR A 297 -22.04 8.42 0.02
C THR A 297 -23.25 7.79 -0.68
N GLU A 298 -23.68 8.36 -1.80
CA GLU A 298 -24.83 7.90 -2.58
C GLU A 298 -24.42 7.25 -3.90
N GLU A 299 -24.83 6.00 -4.11
CA GLU A 299 -24.52 5.22 -5.32
C GLU A 299 -25.05 5.89 -6.60
N THR A 300 -26.25 6.45 -6.56
CA THR A 300 -26.88 7.09 -7.71
C THR A 300 -26.08 8.29 -8.24
N ARG A 301 -25.52 9.11 -7.35
CA ARG A 301 -24.63 10.23 -7.75
C ARG A 301 -23.32 9.72 -8.32
N PHE A 302 -22.75 8.70 -7.68
CA PHE A 302 -21.52 8.06 -8.17
C PHE A 302 -21.71 7.48 -9.57
N GLU A 303 -22.81 6.76 -9.82
CA GLU A 303 -23.10 6.15 -11.14
C GLU A 303 -23.31 7.22 -12.21
N ALA A 304 -24.08 8.27 -11.90
CA ALA A 304 -24.32 9.38 -12.85
C ALA A 304 -23.01 10.08 -13.25
N ASP A 305 -22.13 10.37 -12.29
CA ASP A 305 -20.82 10.96 -12.57
C ASP A 305 -19.91 9.97 -13.33
N CYS A 306 -20.00 8.68 -13.03
CA CYS A 306 -19.28 7.64 -13.76
C CYS A 306 -19.70 7.53 -15.23
N GLU A 307 -20.98 7.66 -15.53
CA GLU A 307 -21.49 7.70 -16.91
C GLU A 307 -21.03 8.97 -17.65
N ALA A 308 -21.12 10.11 -16.96
CA ALA A 308 -20.63 11.38 -17.50
C ALA A 308 -19.15 11.35 -17.86
N LEU A 309 -18.32 10.66 -17.09
CA LEU A 309 -16.89 10.50 -17.34
C LEU A 309 -16.56 9.76 -18.64
N GLU A 310 -17.41 8.86 -19.12
CA GLU A 310 -17.15 8.08 -20.34
C GLU A 310 -17.11 8.95 -21.61
N SER A 311 -17.80 10.10 -21.59
CA SER A 311 -17.82 11.07 -22.69
C SER A 311 -17.19 12.41 -22.34
N ALA A 312 -16.56 12.51 -21.18
CA ALA A 312 -16.06 13.78 -20.64
C ALA A 312 -14.87 14.34 -21.45
N ARG A 313 -15.09 15.50 -22.05
CA ARG A 313 -14.02 16.25 -22.79
C ARG A 313 -13.08 17.04 -21.87
N TRP A 314 -13.42 17.16 -20.59
CA TRP A 314 -12.60 17.85 -19.60
C TRP A 314 -11.50 16.98 -19.00
N VAL A 315 -11.61 15.64 -19.13
CA VAL A 315 -10.57 14.68 -18.71
C VAL A 315 -9.44 14.72 -19.74
N GLU A 316 -8.25 15.06 -19.27
CA GLU A 316 -7.09 15.13 -20.17
C GLU A 316 -6.64 13.72 -20.59
N PRO A 317 -6.10 13.54 -21.80
CA PRO A 317 -5.71 12.22 -22.32
C PRO A 317 -4.62 11.52 -21.50
N THR A 318 -3.85 12.26 -20.71
CA THR A 318 -2.80 11.75 -19.83
C THR A 318 -3.35 11.25 -18.49
N TRP A 319 -4.56 11.64 -18.15
CA TRP A 319 -5.16 11.27 -16.88
C TRP A 319 -5.70 9.86 -16.93
N ARG A 320 -5.48 9.10 -15.84
CA ARG A 320 -6.10 7.80 -15.61
C ARG A 320 -7.10 7.93 -14.48
N TYR A 321 -8.21 7.22 -14.58
CA TYR A 321 -9.17 7.14 -13.49
C TYR A 321 -9.66 5.71 -13.24
N TRP A 322 -10.09 5.44 -12.03
CA TRP A 322 -10.61 4.15 -11.57
C TRP A 322 -11.88 4.38 -10.77
N LYS A 323 -12.91 3.63 -11.08
CA LYS A 323 -14.15 3.54 -10.32
C LYS A 323 -13.98 2.43 -9.29
N THR A 324 -14.20 2.67 -7.99
CA THR A 324 -13.95 1.68 -6.94
C THR A 324 -14.83 1.94 -5.72
N LYS A 325 -14.74 1.02 -4.74
CA LYS A 325 -15.38 1.13 -3.42
C LYS A 325 -14.30 1.06 -2.34
N SER A 326 -14.53 1.65 -1.20
CA SER A 326 -13.59 1.67 -0.09
C SER A 326 -14.05 0.76 1.06
N GLY A 327 -13.11 0.38 1.94
CA GLY A 327 -13.40 -0.26 3.21
C GLY A 327 -13.63 -1.78 3.17
N GLY A 328 -13.23 -2.47 2.11
CA GLY A 328 -13.33 -3.93 1.98
C GLY A 328 -14.67 -4.42 1.39
N LEU A 329 -14.65 -5.65 0.87
CA LEU A 329 -15.78 -6.22 0.13
C LEU A 329 -17.04 -6.45 0.99
N ASN A 330 -16.87 -6.79 2.27
CA ASN A 330 -17.98 -7.14 3.16
C ASN A 330 -18.86 -5.96 3.59
N LEU A 331 -18.45 -4.72 3.32
CA LEU A 331 -19.28 -3.53 3.58
C LEU A 331 -20.38 -3.30 2.51
N TRP A 332 -20.30 -4.03 1.40
CA TRP A 332 -21.12 -3.81 0.21
C TRP A 332 -22.01 -5.02 -0.15
N SER A 333 -22.04 -6.03 0.75
CA SER A 333 -22.90 -7.22 0.63
C SER A 333 -24.30 -7.01 1.17
#